data_80b610d8040c7e6fe2e21fb85858c9c1
#
_entry.id   80b610d8040c7e6fe2e21fb85858c9c1
#
_cell.length_a   1.000
_cell.length_b   1.000
_cell.length_c   1.000
_cell.angle_alpha   90.00
_cell.angle_beta   90.00
_cell.angle_gamma   90.00
#
_symmetry.space_group_name_H-M   'P 1'
#
loop_
_entity.id
_entity.type
_entity.pdbx_description
1 polymer ?
#
loop_
_entity_poly.entity_id
_entity_poly.type
_entity_poly.pdbx_seq_one_letter_code
_entity_poly.pdbx_strand_id
1 'polypeptide(L)'
;FEYKNFAGALYFSYNFVSEKDEADEIEYKYLNEFNNETVSFISNFIFEKGVGKGATGSTSFDISNQLMFKNLLEKNFDLGFLGFSNFGEISKFNTFSLQKHLYGVQLETEIDLEIFEYEVSLAYLHGLTDATTNHMFLWNMELEF
;
A
#
# COMPACT_ATOMS: atom_id res chain seq x y z
N PHE A 1 12.71 13.00 3.47
CA PHE A 1 12.94 14.03 4.50
C PHE A 1 12.21 13.63 5.78
N GLU A 2 12.69 14.07 6.91
CA GLU A 2 12.08 13.82 8.21
C GLU A 2 11.93 15.15 8.96
N TYR A 3 10.79 15.36 9.58
CA TYR A 3 10.55 16.50 10.45
C TYR A 3 9.59 16.13 11.58
N LYS A 4 10.10 16.04 12.81
CA LYS A 4 9.34 15.58 13.99
C LYS A 4 8.71 14.20 13.73
N ASN A 5 7.37 14.17 13.66
CA ASN A 5 6.55 12.97 13.47
C ASN A 5 6.24 12.68 11.99
N PHE A 6 6.80 13.46 11.06
CA PHE A 6 6.56 13.29 9.63
C PHE A 6 7.81 12.81 8.93
N ALA A 7 7.66 11.79 8.10
CA ALA A 7 8.67 11.33 7.16
C ALA A 7 8.09 11.34 5.73
N GLY A 8 8.97 11.55 4.76
CA GLY A 8 8.60 11.46 3.36
C GLY A 8 9.76 10.94 2.52
N ALA A 9 9.44 10.11 1.54
CA ALA A 9 10.41 9.55 0.63
C ALA A 9 9.89 9.52 -0.81
N LEU A 10 10.82 9.51 -1.75
CA LEU A 10 10.57 9.25 -3.15
C LEU A 10 11.16 7.89 -3.49
N TYR A 11 10.36 7.07 -4.15
CA TYR A 11 10.78 5.76 -4.65
C TYR A 11 10.64 5.73 -6.16
N PHE A 12 11.60 5.11 -6.82
CA PHE A 12 11.58 4.88 -8.25
C PHE A 12 12.01 3.45 -8.54
N SER A 13 11.25 2.74 -9.38
CA SER A 13 11.64 1.43 -9.89
C SER A 13 11.45 1.32 -11.38
N TYR A 14 12.21 0.44 -11.98
CA TYR A 14 12.08 0.01 -13.36
C TYR A 14 11.98 -1.51 -13.37
N ASN A 15 10.84 -2.03 -13.82
CA ASN A 15 10.58 -3.45 -13.92
C ASN A 15 10.78 -3.90 -15.38
N PHE A 16 11.82 -4.67 -15.59
CA PHE A 16 12.10 -5.23 -16.91
C PHE A 16 11.25 -6.50 -17.13
N VAL A 17 10.47 -6.51 -18.21
CA VAL A 17 9.64 -7.66 -18.57
C VAL A 17 10.33 -8.43 -19.71
N SER A 18 10.59 -9.71 -19.48
CA SER A 18 11.29 -10.56 -20.46
C SER A 18 10.39 -11.09 -21.57
N GLU A 19 9.08 -10.93 -21.47
CA GLU A 19 8.11 -11.37 -22.47
C GLU A 19 8.07 -10.42 -23.68
N LYS A 20 8.05 -11.00 -24.90
CA LYS A 20 8.31 -10.23 -26.14
C LYS A 20 7.28 -9.16 -26.47
N ASP A 21 6.06 -9.25 -25.94
CA ASP A 21 4.93 -8.39 -26.30
C ASP A 21 4.37 -7.61 -25.10
N GLU A 22 5.03 -7.71 -23.94
CA GLU A 22 4.69 -6.94 -22.75
C GLU A 22 5.62 -5.72 -22.61
N ALA A 23 5.06 -4.64 -22.07
CA ALA A 23 5.81 -3.42 -21.79
C ALA A 23 6.61 -3.55 -20.52
N ASP A 24 7.80 -2.98 -20.50
CA ASP A 24 8.50 -2.69 -19.24
C ASP A 24 7.69 -1.67 -18.46
N GLU A 25 7.90 -1.58 -17.14
CA GLU A 25 7.16 -0.70 -16.28
C GLU A 25 8.08 0.23 -15.49
N ILE A 26 7.72 1.50 -15.46
CA ILE A 26 8.31 2.49 -14.58
C ILE A 26 7.30 2.78 -13.48
N GLU A 27 7.73 2.64 -12.22
CA GLU A 27 6.95 3.01 -11.07
C GLU A 27 7.62 4.17 -10.33
N TYR A 28 6.82 5.15 -9.95
CA TYR A 28 7.21 6.28 -9.13
C TYR A 28 6.26 6.39 -7.94
N LYS A 29 6.81 6.42 -6.71
CA LYS A 29 6.00 6.60 -5.49
C LYS A 29 6.44 7.82 -4.72
N TYR A 30 5.45 8.53 -4.18
CA TYR A 30 5.64 9.50 -3.12
C TYR A 30 5.08 8.92 -1.83
N LEU A 31 5.97 8.61 -0.90
CA LEU A 31 5.68 7.95 0.37
C LEU A 31 5.60 9.02 1.45
N ASN A 32 4.53 8.96 2.26
CA ASN A 32 4.31 9.86 3.37
C ASN A 32 3.97 9.06 4.61
N GLU A 33 4.57 9.43 5.70
CA GLU A 33 4.30 8.85 7.01
C GLU A 33 4.14 9.95 8.05
N PHE A 34 3.11 9.79 8.88
CA PHE A 34 2.98 10.45 10.17
C PHE A 34 3.00 9.39 11.25
N ASN A 35 3.90 9.51 12.23
CA ASN A 35 4.08 8.52 13.27
C ASN A 35 4.34 9.18 14.62
N ASN A 36 3.54 8.79 15.63
CA ASN A 36 3.75 9.16 17.02
C ASN A 36 3.48 7.96 17.96
N GLU A 37 3.47 8.18 19.25
CA GLU A 37 3.30 7.12 20.26
C GLU A 37 1.94 6.41 20.22
N THR A 38 0.90 7.03 19.63
CA THR A 38 -0.48 6.54 19.66
C THR A 38 -1.05 6.20 18.29
N VAL A 39 -0.54 6.85 17.24
CA VAL A 39 -1.07 6.72 15.88
C VAL A 39 0.06 6.68 14.86
N SER A 40 -0.06 5.78 13.90
CA SER A 40 0.71 5.79 12.66
C SER A 40 -0.24 5.96 11.47
N PHE A 41 0.09 6.85 10.55
CA PHE A 41 -0.63 7.03 9.30
C PHE A 41 0.36 7.04 8.14
N ILE A 42 0.19 6.10 7.20
CA ILE A 42 0.98 6.00 5.98
C ILE A 42 0.05 6.28 4.80
N SER A 43 0.50 7.11 3.87
CA SER A 43 -0.20 7.38 2.61
C SER A 43 0.79 7.43 1.46
N ASN A 44 0.61 6.56 0.47
CA ASN A 44 1.49 6.45 -0.67
C ASN A 44 0.73 6.77 -1.95
N PHE A 45 1.29 7.68 -2.75
CA PHE A 45 0.80 8.03 -4.07
C PHE A 45 1.70 7.32 -5.09
N ILE A 46 1.09 6.48 -5.94
CA ILE A 46 1.79 5.56 -6.82
C ILE A 46 1.41 5.89 -8.26
N PHE A 47 2.41 6.03 -9.11
CA PHE A 47 2.26 6.28 -10.53
C PHE A 47 3.01 5.18 -11.29
N GLU A 48 2.30 4.45 -12.15
CA GLU A 48 2.87 3.38 -12.95
C GLU A 48 2.69 3.68 -14.42
N LYS A 49 3.72 3.45 -15.21
CA LYS A 49 3.72 3.69 -16.65
C LYS A 49 4.43 2.57 -17.41
N GLY A 50 3.69 1.94 -18.32
CA GLY A 50 4.29 1.06 -19.30
C GLY A 50 5.19 1.84 -20.28
N VAL A 51 6.38 1.31 -20.56
CA VAL A 51 7.35 1.89 -21.47
C VAL A 51 7.90 0.82 -22.43
N GLY A 52 8.44 1.26 -23.57
CA GLY A 52 8.99 0.35 -24.57
C GLY A 52 7.93 -0.28 -25.48
N LYS A 53 8.23 -1.48 -25.97
CA LYS A 53 7.36 -2.20 -26.90
C LYS A 53 6.12 -2.72 -26.18
N GLY A 54 4.96 -2.53 -26.75
CA GLY A 54 3.67 -2.92 -26.12
C GLY A 54 3.07 -1.88 -25.19
N ALA A 55 3.79 -0.81 -24.86
CA ALA A 55 3.32 0.24 -23.97
C ALA A 55 2.16 1.05 -24.58
N THR A 56 1.12 1.30 -23.79
CA THR A 56 0.00 2.17 -24.16
C THR A 56 0.34 3.66 -24.04
N GLY A 57 1.43 3.98 -23.33
CA GLY A 57 1.85 5.36 -23.03
C GLY A 57 1.03 6.04 -21.92
N SER A 58 0.01 5.36 -21.39
CA SER A 58 -0.78 5.85 -20.26
C SER A 58 -0.03 5.68 -18.93
N THR A 59 -0.38 6.52 -17.97
CA THR A 59 0.11 6.43 -16.58
C THR A 59 -1.07 6.14 -15.67
N SER A 60 -1.02 5.06 -14.90
CA SER A 60 -2.01 4.78 -13.86
C SER A 60 -1.71 5.57 -12.59
N PHE A 61 -2.74 5.74 -11.78
CA PHE A 61 -2.63 6.39 -10.48
C PHE A 61 -3.31 5.57 -9.39
N ASP A 62 -2.54 5.26 -8.37
CA ASP A 62 -2.95 4.47 -7.23
C ASP A 62 -2.66 5.19 -5.91
N ILE A 63 -3.46 4.89 -4.90
CA ILE A 63 -3.22 5.35 -3.52
C ILE A 63 -3.31 4.14 -2.60
N SER A 64 -2.34 3.98 -1.71
CA SER A 64 -2.45 3.11 -0.55
C SER A 64 -2.44 3.94 0.73
N ASN A 65 -3.30 3.56 1.68
CA ASN A 65 -3.40 4.21 2.98
C ASN A 65 -3.44 3.17 4.09
N GLN A 66 -2.74 3.46 5.17
CA GLN A 66 -2.79 2.69 6.40
C GLN A 66 -2.90 3.65 7.58
N LEU A 67 -3.86 3.41 8.46
CA LEU A 67 -4.04 4.15 9.71
C LEU A 67 -4.06 3.14 10.85
N MET A 68 -3.08 3.20 11.74
CA MET A 68 -2.95 2.30 12.88
C MET A 68 -3.07 3.08 14.19
N PHE A 69 -3.83 2.54 15.11
CA PHE A 69 -3.94 2.98 16.50
C PHE A 69 -3.11 2.02 17.36
N LYS A 70 -2.03 2.54 17.91
CA LYS A 70 -1.04 1.76 18.63
C LYS A 70 -1.53 1.37 20.03
N ASN A 71 -1.23 0.14 20.43
CA ASN A 71 -1.56 -0.40 21.76
C ASN A 71 -3.04 -0.26 22.13
N LEU A 72 -3.96 -0.33 21.15
CA LEU A 72 -5.38 -0.06 21.38
C LEU A 72 -6.07 -1.18 22.18
N LEU A 73 -5.75 -2.44 21.93
CA LEU A 73 -6.38 -3.59 22.56
C LEU A 73 -5.62 -4.03 23.80
N GLU A 74 -4.33 -4.23 23.68
CA GLU A 74 -3.38 -4.55 24.75
C GLU A 74 -1.99 -4.07 24.32
N LYS A 75 -1.00 -4.13 25.22
CA LYS A 75 0.38 -3.88 24.81
C LYS A 75 0.75 -4.82 23.66
N ASN A 76 1.37 -4.26 22.63
CA ASN A 76 1.82 -4.95 21.42
C ASN A 76 0.72 -5.33 20.41
N PHE A 77 -0.53 -4.85 20.56
CA PHE A 77 -1.58 -5.02 19.56
C PHE A 77 -2.02 -3.67 19.00
N ASP A 78 -1.80 -3.50 17.71
CA ASP A 78 -2.23 -2.34 16.95
C ASP A 78 -3.46 -2.71 16.11
N LEU A 79 -4.45 -1.85 16.11
CA LEU A 79 -5.67 -2.01 15.31
C LEU A 79 -5.82 -0.81 14.38
N GLY A 80 -6.17 -1.07 13.13
CA GLY A 80 -6.31 0.02 12.19
C GLY A 80 -7.11 -0.28 10.96
N PHE A 81 -6.91 0.59 9.98
CA PHE A 81 -7.56 0.54 8.67
C PHE A 81 -6.51 0.50 7.58
N LEU A 82 -6.75 -0.33 6.58
CA LEU A 82 -5.93 -0.46 5.38
C LEU A 82 -6.80 -0.21 4.16
N GLY A 83 -6.28 0.49 3.17
CA GLY A 83 -7.00 0.79 1.95
C GLY A 83 -6.11 0.91 0.72
N PHE A 84 -6.63 0.43 -0.40
CA PHE A 84 -6.01 0.53 -1.71
C PHE A 84 -7.02 1.07 -2.71
N SER A 85 -6.60 2.03 -3.52
CA SER A 85 -7.42 2.63 -4.56
C SER A 85 -6.65 2.72 -5.86
N ASN A 86 -7.19 2.16 -6.94
CA ASN A 86 -6.71 2.39 -8.30
C ASN A 86 -7.75 3.21 -9.06
N PHE A 87 -7.36 4.38 -9.53
CA PHE A 87 -8.23 5.33 -10.22
C PHE A 87 -8.23 5.16 -11.75
N GLY A 88 -7.31 4.31 -12.26
CA GLY A 88 -7.04 4.15 -13.68
C GLY A 88 -6.05 5.19 -14.20
N GLU A 89 -6.20 5.58 -15.45
CA GLU A 89 -5.28 6.52 -16.10
C GLU A 89 -5.40 7.94 -15.56
N ILE A 90 -4.28 8.58 -15.21
CA ILE A 90 -4.25 9.95 -14.67
C ILE A 90 -4.82 11.00 -15.63
N SER A 91 -4.71 10.76 -16.93
CA SER A 91 -5.25 11.64 -17.98
C SER A 91 -6.78 11.60 -18.06
N LYS A 92 -7.39 10.48 -17.63
CA LYS A 92 -8.84 10.27 -17.64
C LYS A 92 -9.18 9.17 -16.63
N PHE A 93 -9.43 9.57 -15.40
CA PHE A 93 -9.86 8.63 -14.36
C PHE A 93 -11.08 7.82 -14.81
N ASN A 94 -11.07 6.56 -14.46
CA ASN A 94 -12.20 5.68 -14.67
C ASN A 94 -13.44 6.19 -13.91
N THR A 95 -14.63 5.83 -14.38
CA THR A 95 -15.85 6.00 -13.57
C THR A 95 -15.73 5.17 -12.30
N PHE A 96 -16.39 5.58 -11.21
CA PHE A 96 -16.26 4.92 -9.90
C PHE A 96 -16.47 3.40 -9.95
N SER A 97 -17.44 2.92 -10.73
CA SER A 97 -17.70 1.48 -10.89
C SER A 97 -16.55 0.69 -11.55
N LEU A 98 -15.69 1.35 -12.31
CA LEU A 98 -14.53 0.77 -12.97
C LEU A 98 -13.21 1.01 -12.22
N GLN A 99 -13.23 1.86 -11.21
CA GLN A 99 -12.09 2.02 -10.30
C GLN A 99 -12.02 0.81 -9.35
N LYS A 100 -10.83 0.52 -8.81
CA LYS A 100 -10.69 -0.56 -7.84
C LYS A 100 -10.45 0.05 -6.47
N HIS A 101 -11.32 -0.26 -5.52
CA HIS A 101 -11.24 0.24 -4.16
C HIS A 101 -11.40 -0.93 -3.18
N LEU A 102 -10.36 -1.20 -2.39
CA LEU A 102 -10.32 -2.19 -1.32
C LEU A 102 -10.06 -1.48 0.00
N TYR A 103 -10.95 -1.64 0.97
CA TYR A 103 -10.79 -1.05 2.29
C TYR A 103 -11.20 -2.04 3.37
N GLY A 104 -10.52 -1.98 4.50
CA GLY A 104 -10.84 -2.88 5.59
C GLY A 104 -10.08 -2.61 6.87
N VAL A 105 -10.10 -3.60 7.75
CA VAL A 105 -9.49 -3.55 9.07
C VAL A 105 -8.19 -4.35 9.06
N GLN A 106 -7.23 -3.89 9.84
CA GLN A 106 -5.94 -4.55 10.05
C GLN A 106 -5.68 -4.69 11.55
N LEU A 107 -5.19 -5.85 11.93
CA LEU A 107 -4.62 -6.13 13.24
C LEU A 107 -3.14 -6.41 13.05
N GLU A 108 -2.31 -5.82 13.88
CA GLU A 108 -0.86 -5.99 13.88
C GLU A 108 -0.39 -6.26 15.29
N THR A 109 0.61 -7.12 15.42
CA THR A 109 1.24 -7.42 16.71
C THR A 109 2.73 -7.62 16.51
N GLU A 110 3.48 -7.09 17.47
CA GLU A 110 4.92 -7.24 17.59
C GLU A 110 5.20 -8.17 18.78
N ILE A 111 6.05 -9.15 18.57
CA ILE A 111 6.44 -10.14 19.58
C ILE A 111 7.96 -10.11 19.69
N ASP A 112 8.43 -9.45 20.72
CA ASP A 112 9.84 -9.43 21.11
C ASP A 112 10.26 -10.75 21.72
N LEU A 113 11.23 -11.42 21.14
CA LEU A 113 11.95 -12.54 21.71
C LEU A 113 13.42 -12.12 21.89
N GLU A 114 14.11 -12.70 22.87
CA GLU A 114 15.47 -12.30 23.26
C GLU A 114 16.50 -12.25 22.10
N ILE A 115 16.23 -12.93 20.98
CA ILE A 115 17.16 -13.11 19.86
C ILE A 115 16.60 -12.52 18.56
N PHE A 116 15.29 -12.37 18.44
CA PHE A 116 14.62 -11.86 17.24
C PHE A 116 13.25 -11.26 17.59
N GLU A 117 12.81 -10.37 16.72
CA GLU A 117 11.54 -9.69 16.77
C GLU A 117 10.64 -10.18 15.65
N TYR A 118 9.40 -10.53 15.97
CA TYR A 118 8.38 -10.89 14.99
C TYR A 118 7.33 -9.80 14.91
N GLU A 119 7.09 -9.31 13.70
CA GLU A 119 5.89 -8.56 13.39
C GLU A 119 4.94 -9.42 12.57
N VAL A 120 3.69 -9.49 12.97
CA VAL A 120 2.63 -10.21 12.27
C VAL A 120 1.46 -9.28 12.04
N SER A 121 1.04 -9.13 10.79
CA SER A 121 -0.17 -8.40 10.46
C SER A 121 -1.18 -9.25 9.72
N LEU A 122 -2.46 -9.04 10.05
CA LEU A 122 -3.62 -9.66 9.42
C LEU A 122 -4.60 -8.56 9.00
N ALA A 123 -5.06 -8.58 7.76
CA ALA A 123 -6.07 -7.65 7.30
C ALA A 123 -7.20 -8.37 6.56
N TYR A 124 -8.40 -7.86 6.76
CA TYR A 124 -9.57 -8.21 5.96
C TYR A 124 -10.06 -6.96 5.24
N LEU A 125 -10.11 -7.05 3.90
CA LEU A 125 -10.53 -5.96 3.04
C LEU A 125 -11.78 -6.36 2.26
N HIS A 126 -12.63 -5.37 2.01
CA HIS A 126 -13.84 -5.49 1.20
C HIS A 126 -13.74 -4.56 -0.01
N GLY A 127 -14.12 -5.09 -1.19
CA GLY A 127 -14.20 -4.33 -2.42
C GLY A 127 -15.44 -3.44 -2.45
N LEU A 128 -15.26 -2.17 -2.81
CA LEU A 128 -16.35 -1.18 -2.84
C LEU A 128 -16.95 -0.99 -4.24
N THR A 129 -16.36 -1.62 -5.26
CA THR A 129 -16.76 -1.43 -6.66
C THR A 129 -16.87 -2.76 -7.40
N ASP A 130 -17.62 -2.80 -8.49
CA ASP A 130 -17.79 -4.00 -9.31
C ASP A 130 -16.48 -4.49 -9.95
N ALA A 131 -15.51 -3.59 -10.14
CA ALA A 131 -14.18 -3.91 -10.68
C ALA A 131 -13.22 -4.50 -9.64
N THR A 132 -13.64 -4.60 -8.37
CA THR A 132 -12.80 -5.03 -7.26
C THR A 132 -13.20 -6.40 -6.76
N THR A 133 -12.23 -7.20 -6.32
CA THR A 133 -12.50 -8.45 -5.59
C THR A 133 -13.34 -8.17 -4.35
N ASN A 134 -14.44 -8.92 -4.16
CA ASN A 134 -15.37 -8.67 -3.06
C ASN A 134 -14.72 -8.78 -1.68
N HIS A 135 -13.82 -9.74 -1.51
CA HIS A 135 -13.17 -10.03 -0.22
C HIS A 135 -11.70 -10.36 -0.44
N MET A 136 -10.84 -9.81 0.40
CA MET A 136 -9.41 -10.10 0.39
C MET A 136 -8.92 -10.27 1.84
N PHE A 137 -8.16 -11.32 2.07
CA PHE A 137 -7.41 -11.52 3.30
C PHE A 137 -5.93 -11.31 2.99
N LEU A 138 -5.27 -10.48 3.76
CA LEU A 138 -3.84 -10.28 3.70
C LEU A 138 -3.23 -10.79 5.01
N TRP A 139 -2.09 -11.41 4.87
CA TRP A 139 -1.25 -11.83 5.96
C TRP A 139 0.19 -11.46 5.64
N ASN A 140 0.84 -10.81 6.57
CA ASN A 140 2.27 -10.50 6.48
C ASN A 140 2.97 -10.95 7.76
N MET A 141 4.22 -11.37 7.62
CA MET A 141 5.09 -11.71 8.73
C MET A 141 6.49 -11.21 8.42
N GLU A 142 7.05 -10.44 9.32
CA GLU A 142 8.40 -9.92 9.25
C GLU A 142 9.21 -10.47 10.43
N LEU A 143 10.48 -10.77 10.19
CA LEU A 143 11.40 -11.30 11.17
C LEU A 143 12.67 -10.46 11.13
N GLU A 144 12.98 -9.83 12.26
CA GLU A 144 14.22 -9.09 12.47
C GLU A 144 15.16 -9.83 13.43
N PHE A 145 16.48 -9.86 13.15
CA PHE A 145 17.53 -10.54 13.95
C PHE A 145 18.87 -9.81 13.93
#